data_44b6221aef11d18dc9019db0e44c368b
#
_entry.id   44b6221aef11d18dc9019db0e44c368b
#
_cell.length_a   1.000
_cell.length_b   1.000
_cell.length_c   1.000
_cell.angle_alpha   90.00
_cell.angle_beta   90.00
_cell.angle_gamma   90.00
#
_symmetry.space_group_name_H-M   'P 1'
#
loop_
_entity.id
_entity.type
_entity.pdbx_description
1 polymer ?
#
loop_
_entity_poly.entity_id
_entity_poly.type
_entity_poly.pdbx_seq_one_letter_code
_entity_poly.pdbx_strand_id
1 'polypeptide(L)'
;MRVGCPKEIKNHEYRVGLTPGAVREYVAHGHDVIVETKAGMGIDADDAAYQAAGATIVGSAKEVFERSDMVVKVKEPQPSEWAQLRDGQLLYTYLHLAPDPEQTKGLLASGCTAVAYETVTDDRGGLPLLAPMSEVAGRLAIQAGATSLQKANGGRGILLGGVPGVLPAKITVIGGGVV
;
A
#
# COMPACT_ATOMS: atom_id res chain seq x y z
N MET A 1 21.25 -9.13 -0.01
CA MET A 1 20.43 -8.94 -1.22
C MET A 1 20.23 -7.48 -1.50
N ARG A 2 19.86 -7.12 -2.71
CA ARG A 2 19.45 -5.76 -3.05
C ARG A 2 17.93 -5.65 -3.01
N VAL A 3 17.43 -4.73 -2.18
CA VAL A 3 16.01 -4.43 -2.01
C VAL A 3 15.66 -3.16 -2.76
N GLY A 4 14.64 -3.20 -3.59
CA GLY A 4 14.21 -2.08 -4.41
C GLY A 4 12.82 -1.58 -4.02
N CYS A 5 12.66 -0.27 -3.98
CA CYS A 5 11.38 0.38 -3.75
C CYS A 5 11.07 1.35 -4.90
N PRO A 6 10.19 0.97 -5.82
CA PRO A 6 9.72 1.89 -6.86
C PRO A 6 8.70 2.87 -6.28
N LYS A 7 8.49 3.96 -7.00
CA LYS A 7 7.39 4.88 -6.74
C LYS A 7 6.06 4.20 -7.08
N GLU A 8 5.04 4.39 -6.25
CA GLU A 8 3.69 3.91 -6.55
C GLU A 8 3.07 4.68 -7.72
N ILE A 9 2.45 3.94 -8.62
CA ILE A 9 1.84 4.49 -9.85
C ILE A 9 0.32 4.34 -9.88
N LYS A 10 -0.27 3.61 -8.92
CA LYS A 10 -1.71 3.47 -8.82
C LYS A 10 -2.35 4.80 -8.44
N ASN A 11 -3.49 5.11 -9.06
CA ASN A 11 -4.20 6.36 -8.80
C ASN A 11 -4.56 6.49 -7.30
N HIS A 12 -4.30 7.68 -6.73
CA HIS A 12 -4.50 7.99 -5.31
C HIS A 12 -3.73 7.09 -4.33
N GLU A 13 -2.62 6.50 -4.73
CA GLU A 13 -1.69 5.87 -3.80
C GLU A 13 -0.55 6.84 -3.46
N TYR A 14 -0.53 7.30 -2.24
CA TYR A 14 0.45 8.28 -1.72
C TYR A 14 1.44 7.65 -0.74
N ARG A 15 1.24 6.38 -0.38
CA ARG A 15 2.17 5.64 0.46
C ARG A 15 3.36 5.14 -0.35
N VAL A 16 4.36 4.60 0.34
CA VAL A 16 5.57 4.03 -0.26
C VAL A 16 5.90 2.70 0.40
N GLY A 17 6.46 1.78 -0.35
CA GLY A 17 6.79 0.43 0.14
C GLY A 17 7.80 0.42 1.28
N LEU A 18 8.77 1.34 1.24
CA LEU A 18 9.78 1.50 2.30
C LEU A 18 9.84 2.96 2.76
N THR A 19 9.64 3.18 4.05
CA THR A 19 9.95 4.48 4.68
C THR A 19 11.45 4.60 4.92
N PRO A 20 12.02 5.82 5.12
CA PRO A 20 13.43 5.97 5.52
C PRO A 20 13.79 5.17 6.78
N GLY A 21 12.86 5.00 7.71
CA GLY A 21 13.03 4.12 8.88
C GLY A 21 13.23 2.66 8.48
N ALA A 22 12.38 2.12 7.61
CA ALA A 22 12.51 0.76 7.10
C ALA A 22 13.82 0.57 6.31
N VAL A 23 14.24 1.56 5.53
CA VAL A 23 15.53 1.53 4.82
C VAL A 23 16.69 1.33 5.79
N ARG A 24 16.72 2.10 6.90
CA ARG A 24 17.78 1.93 7.91
C ARG A 24 17.86 0.51 8.47
N GLU A 25 16.71 -0.14 8.69
CA GLU A 25 16.66 -1.52 9.17
C GLU A 25 17.26 -2.50 8.15
N TYR A 26 16.89 -2.37 6.88
CA TYR A 26 17.47 -3.21 5.83
C TYR A 26 18.99 -3.01 5.71
N VAL A 27 19.46 -1.77 5.73
CA VAL A 27 20.89 -1.44 5.65
C VAL A 27 21.64 -1.97 6.89
N ALA A 28 21.06 -1.83 8.09
CA ALA A 28 21.65 -2.36 9.32
C ALA A 28 21.80 -3.90 9.30
N HIS A 29 20.94 -4.58 8.54
CA HIS A 29 21.01 -6.03 8.34
C HIS A 29 21.87 -6.44 7.11
N GLY A 30 22.66 -5.51 6.56
CA GLY A 30 23.62 -5.79 5.49
C GLY A 30 22.99 -5.92 4.09
N HIS A 31 21.84 -5.31 3.86
CA HIS A 31 21.20 -5.26 2.55
C HIS A 31 21.48 -3.94 1.84
N ASP A 32 21.67 -3.99 0.53
CA ASP A 32 21.68 -2.80 -0.31
C ASP A 32 20.23 -2.37 -0.57
N VAL A 33 19.94 -1.08 -0.45
CA VAL A 33 18.60 -0.54 -0.74
C VAL A 33 18.69 0.48 -1.86
N ILE A 34 17.85 0.30 -2.89
CA ILE A 34 17.68 1.30 -3.96
C ILE A 34 16.23 1.79 -3.96
N VAL A 35 16.05 3.10 -4.11
CA VAL A 35 14.74 3.74 -4.10
C VAL A 35 14.60 4.63 -5.33
N GLU A 36 13.47 4.55 -6.00
CA GLU A 36 13.18 5.45 -7.12
C GLU A 36 13.04 6.88 -6.62
N THR A 37 13.60 7.82 -7.37
CA THR A 37 13.47 9.27 -7.05
C THR A 37 12.02 9.66 -6.82
N LYS A 38 11.79 10.48 -5.80
CA LYS A 38 10.46 10.98 -5.42
C LYS A 38 9.46 9.90 -4.97
N ALA A 39 9.89 8.68 -4.67
CA ALA A 39 8.98 7.62 -4.22
C ALA A 39 8.28 7.97 -2.89
N GLY A 40 8.96 8.66 -1.98
CA GLY A 40 8.42 9.02 -0.67
C GLY A 40 7.71 10.38 -0.58
N MET A 41 7.54 11.09 -1.69
CA MET A 41 6.95 12.43 -1.65
C MET A 41 5.54 12.49 -1.06
N GLY A 42 4.77 11.42 -1.21
CA GLY A 42 3.41 11.33 -0.64
C GLY A 42 3.37 11.20 0.88
N ILE A 43 4.51 10.94 1.53
CA ILE A 43 4.68 10.85 2.98
C ILE A 43 5.67 11.90 3.51
N ASP A 44 5.92 12.97 2.74
CA ASP A 44 6.87 14.04 3.05
C ASP A 44 8.31 13.57 3.28
N ALA A 45 8.70 12.45 2.65
CA ALA A 45 10.07 11.92 2.65
C ALA A 45 10.71 12.15 1.28
N ASP A 46 11.65 13.06 1.19
CA ASP A 46 12.40 13.38 -0.03
C ASP A 46 13.57 12.40 -0.26
N ASP A 47 14.22 12.53 -1.41
CA ASP A 47 15.36 11.70 -1.77
C ASP A 47 16.53 11.85 -0.79
N ALA A 48 16.72 13.03 -0.20
CA ALA A 48 17.77 13.26 0.79
C ALA A 48 17.53 12.48 2.08
N ALA A 49 16.28 12.34 2.52
CA ALA A 49 15.92 11.54 3.68
C ALA A 49 16.22 10.04 3.45
N TYR A 50 16.01 9.53 2.24
CA TYR A 50 16.37 8.16 1.87
C TYR A 50 17.88 7.94 1.78
N GLN A 51 18.62 8.90 1.20
CA GLN A 51 20.09 8.85 1.16
C GLN A 51 20.68 8.88 2.57
N ALA A 52 20.17 9.72 3.45
CA ALA A 52 20.57 9.76 4.86
C ALA A 52 20.26 8.45 5.62
N ALA A 53 19.26 7.69 5.16
CA ALA A 53 18.94 6.37 5.67
C ALA A 53 19.83 5.25 5.11
N GLY A 54 20.66 5.55 4.10
CA GLY A 54 21.59 4.61 3.47
C GLY A 54 21.12 4.03 2.14
N ALA A 55 20.01 4.53 1.56
CA ALA A 55 19.57 4.11 0.23
C ALA A 55 20.33 4.80 -0.89
N THR A 56 20.45 4.10 -2.02
CA THR A 56 20.86 4.70 -3.30
C THR A 56 19.60 5.12 -4.07
N ILE A 57 19.56 6.38 -4.51
CA ILE A 57 18.46 6.87 -5.36
C ILE A 57 18.73 6.53 -6.82
N VAL A 58 17.71 6.01 -7.49
CA VAL A 58 17.75 5.70 -8.94
C VAL A 58 16.67 6.50 -9.67
N GLY A 59 16.86 6.70 -10.97
CA GLY A 59 16.07 7.63 -11.77
C GLY A 59 14.70 7.09 -12.21
N SER A 60 14.49 5.77 -12.17
CA SER A 60 13.30 5.15 -12.74
C SER A 60 12.92 3.83 -12.06
N ALA A 61 11.63 3.49 -12.14
CA ALA A 61 11.13 2.18 -11.72
C ALA A 61 11.85 1.05 -12.48
N LYS A 62 12.15 1.24 -13.76
CA LYS A 62 12.88 0.25 -14.57
C LYS A 62 14.20 -0.14 -13.91
N GLU A 63 15.00 0.82 -13.47
CA GLU A 63 16.24 0.54 -12.76
C GLU A 63 16.01 -0.21 -11.45
N VAL A 64 14.92 0.12 -10.73
CA VAL A 64 14.54 -0.61 -9.50
C VAL A 64 14.27 -2.08 -9.83
N PHE A 65 13.40 -2.37 -10.80
CA PHE A 65 13.04 -3.74 -11.15
C PHE A 65 14.24 -4.54 -11.70
N GLU A 66 15.06 -3.94 -12.56
CA GLU A 66 16.21 -4.61 -13.14
C GLU A 66 17.30 -4.97 -12.13
N ARG A 67 17.52 -4.10 -11.14
CA ARG A 67 18.67 -4.22 -10.23
C ARG A 67 18.37 -4.88 -8.90
N SER A 68 17.10 -5.10 -8.56
CA SER A 68 16.70 -5.63 -7.25
C SER A 68 16.55 -7.14 -7.27
N ASP A 69 16.95 -7.78 -6.17
CA ASP A 69 16.62 -9.17 -5.86
C ASP A 69 15.20 -9.27 -5.30
N MET A 70 14.79 -8.25 -4.54
CA MET A 70 13.44 -8.11 -3.98
C MET A 70 12.89 -6.72 -4.26
N VAL A 71 11.66 -6.66 -4.76
CA VAL A 71 10.90 -5.42 -4.94
C VAL A 71 9.85 -5.32 -3.85
N VAL A 72 9.85 -4.20 -3.13
CA VAL A 72 8.90 -3.90 -2.05
C VAL A 72 7.99 -2.76 -2.49
N LYS A 73 6.69 -2.99 -2.48
CA LYS A 73 5.66 -2.03 -2.87
C LYS A 73 4.56 -1.96 -1.81
N VAL A 74 3.62 -1.06 -2.00
CA VAL A 74 2.36 -1.02 -1.23
C VAL A 74 1.26 -1.73 -2.03
N LYS A 75 0.99 -1.26 -3.24
CA LYS A 75 -0.11 -1.75 -4.07
C LYS A 75 0.34 -2.82 -5.05
N GLU A 76 -0.65 -3.60 -5.46
CA GLU A 76 -0.51 -4.60 -6.51
C GLU A 76 0.18 -4.01 -7.74
N PRO A 77 1.13 -4.76 -8.34
CA PRO A 77 1.84 -4.28 -9.51
C PRO A 77 0.89 -4.11 -10.69
N GLN A 78 1.03 -2.98 -11.39
CA GLN A 78 0.26 -2.64 -12.57
C GLN A 78 0.83 -3.35 -13.82
N PRO A 79 0.11 -3.39 -14.96
CA PRO A 79 0.58 -4.08 -16.18
C PRO A 79 2.00 -3.72 -16.62
N SER A 80 2.37 -2.46 -16.51
CA SER A 80 3.72 -1.97 -16.82
C SER A 80 4.79 -2.43 -15.83
N GLU A 81 4.39 -2.87 -14.63
CA GLU A 81 5.30 -3.30 -13.58
C GLU A 81 5.51 -4.81 -13.58
N TRP A 82 4.42 -5.63 -13.66
CA TRP A 82 4.62 -7.09 -13.70
C TRP A 82 5.36 -7.57 -14.96
N ALA A 83 5.30 -6.79 -16.05
CA ALA A 83 6.09 -7.06 -17.25
C ALA A 83 7.61 -6.88 -17.04
N GLN A 84 8.02 -6.25 -15.94
CA GLN A 84 9.43 -6.03 -15.59
C GLN A 84 9.93 -7.04 -14.55
N LEU A 85 9.04 -7.83 -13.95
CA LEU A 85 9.40 -8.90 -13.02
C LEU A 85 10.06 -10.05 -13.76
N ARG A 86 10.92 -10.80 -13.07
CA ARG A 86 11.67 -11.91 -13.64
C ARG A 86 11.71 -13.12 -12.73
N ASP A 87 12.06 -14.25 -13.31
CA ASP A 87 12.27 -15.48 -12.58
C ASP A 87 13.27 -15.32 -11.43
N GLY A 88 12.95 -15.91 -10.29
CA GLY A 88 13.75 -15.84 -9.06
C GLY A 88 13.72 -14.50 -8.32
N GLN A 89 13.06 -13.48 -8.85
CA GLN A 89 12.88 -12.19 -8.15
C GLN A 89 11.78 -12.30 -7.09
N LEU A 90 11.99 -11.69 -5.92
CA LEU A 90 10.97 -11.57 -4.89
C LEU A 90 10.13 -10.30 -5.13
N LEU A 91 8.81 -10.43 -5.01
CA LEU A 91 7.89 -9.31 -4.93
C LEU A 91 7.16 -9.35 -3.59
N TYR A 92 7.23 -8.27 -2.81
CA TYR A 92 6.59 -8.16 -1.50
C TYR A 92 5.65 -6.95 -1.47
N THR A 93 4.34 -7.18 -1.48
CA THR A 93 3.31 -6.14 -1.63
C THR A 93 1.92 -6.69 -1.28
N TYR A 94 0.88 -5.83 -1.24
CA TYR A 94 -0.51 -6.28 -1.34
C TYR A 94 -0.79 -6.74 -2.77
N LEU A 95 -1.36 -7.91 -2.95
CA LEU A 95 -1.59 -8.51 -4.27
C LEU A 95 -3.05 -8.45 -4.73
N HIS A 96 -4.02 -8.66 -3.84
CA HIS A 96 -5.45 -8.66 -4.18
C HIS A 96 -5.78 -9.50 -5.43
N LEU A 97 -5.28 -10.74 -5.51
CA LEU A 97 -5.33 -11.56 -6.71
C LEU A 97 -6.75 -11.99 -7.13
N ALA A 98 -7.65 -12.20 -6.16
CA ALA A 98 -8.97 -12.76 -6.43
C ALA A 98 -9.80 -11.95 -7.45
N PRO A 99 -9.83 -10.60 -7.42
CA PRO A 99 -10.57 -9.79 -8.38
C PRO A 99 -9.80 -9.50 -9.69
N ASP A 100 -8.52 -9.87 -9.80
CA ASP A 100 -7.67 -9.52 -10.95
C ASP A 100 -6.96 -10.73 -11.57
N PRO A 101 -7.66 -11.47 -12.45
CA PRO A 101 -7.08 -12.62 -13.13
C PRO A 101 -5.95 -12.26 -14.11
N GLU A 102 -5.93 -11.06 -14.66
CA GLU A 102 -4.87 -10.63 -15.59
C GLU A 102 -3.56 -10.38 -14.85
N GLN A 103 -3.61 -9.74 -13.68
CA GLN A 103 -2.46 -9.62 -12.80
C GLN A 103 -1.94 -11.01 -12.39
N THR A 104 -2.84 -11.90 -12.00
CA THR A 104 -2.47 -13.28 -11.62
C THR A 104 -1.72 -13.99 -12.76
N LYS A 105 -2.21 -13.88 -14.01
CA LYS A 105 -1.52 -14.45 -15.19
C LYS A 105 -0.16 -13.79 -15.41
N GLY A 106 -0.08 -12.45 -15.29
CA GLY A 106 1.17 -11.71 -15.44
C GLY A 106 2.23 -12.13 -14.43
N LEU A 107 1.85 -12.30 -13.17
CA LEU A 107 2.74 -12.76 -12.11
C LEU A 107 3.20 -14.22 -12.35
N LEU A 108 2.30 -15.10 -12.74
CA LEU A 108 2.67 -16.48 -13.09
C LEU A 108 3.63 -16.52 -14.27
N ALA A 109 3.39 -15.71 -15.30
CA ALA A 109 4.25 -15.65 -16.48
C ALA A 109 5.65 -15.10 -16.17
N SER A 110 5.78 -14.21 -15.17
CA SER A 110 7.07 -13.63 -14.78
C SER A 110 8.02 -14.61 -14.08
N GLY A 111 7.48 -15.67 -13.47
CA GLY A 111 8.26 -16.61 -12.65
C GLY A 111 8.74 -16.04 -11.31
N CYS A 112 8.31 -14.84 -10.93
CA CYS A 112 8.69 -14.25 -9.65
C CYS A 112 8.06 -14.99 -8.46
N THR A 113 8.69 -14.88 -7.30
CA THR A 113 8.11 -15.31 -6.03
C THR A 113 7.40 -14.13 -5.38
N ALA A 114 6.07 -14.11 -5.45
CA ALA A 114 5.26 -13.04 -4.91
C ALA A 114 4.73 -13.40 -3.51
N VAL A 115 5.00 -12.54 -2.53
CA VAL A 115 4.54 -12.66 -1.15
C VAL A 115 3.53 -11.55 -0.87
N ALA A 116 2.29 -11.95 -0.57
CA ALA A 116 1.21 -11.02 -0.29
C ALA A 116 1.21 -10.58 1.19
N TYR A 117 1.20 -9.28 1.45
CA TYR A 117 1.06 -8.75 2.81
C TYR A 117 -0.20 -9.25 3.51
N GLU A 118 -1.31 -9.31 2.77
CA GLU A 118 -2.62 -9.72 3.29
C GLU A 118 -2.72 -11.18 3.70
N THR A 119 -1.71 -12.00 3.40
CA THR A 119 -1.68 -13.42 3.78
C THR A 119 -0.61 -13.76 4.82
N VAL A 120 0.18 -12.77 5.26
CA VAL A 120 1.15 -12.97 6.35
C VAL A 120 0.40 -13.08 7.67
N THR A 121 0.61 -14.20 8.37
CA THR A 121 0.00 -14.49 9.67
C THR A 121 1.00 -14.41 10.81
N ASP A 122 0.51 -14.03 11.99
CA ASP A 122 1.22 -14.21 13.25
C ASP A 122 0.97 -15.63 13.83
N ASP A 123 1.62 -15.94 14.96
CA ASP A 123 1.51 -17.24 15.64
C ASP A 123 0.07 -17.56 16.14
N ARG A 124 -0.81 -16.57 16.19
CA ARG A 124 -2.20 -16.68 16.62
C ARG A 124 -3.17 -16.73 15.45
N GLY A 125 -2.66 -16.70 14.21
CA GLY A 125 -3.46 -16.65 12.99
C GLY A 125 -4.03 -15.27 12.67
N GLY A 126 -3.59 -14.23 13.37
CA GLY A 126 -3.90 -12.83 13.03
C GLY A 126 -3.18 -12.40 11.76
N LEU A 127 -3.64 -11.30 11.16
CA LEU A 127 -3.08 -10.72 9.94
C LEU A 127 -2.40 -9.36 10.27
N PRO A 128 -1.18 -9.36 10.81
CA PRO A 128 -0.55 -8.17 11.38
C PRO A 128 -0.28 -7.06 10.36
N LEU A 129 -0.13 -7.42 9.08
CA LEU A 129 0.10 -6.43 8.02
C LEU A 129 -1.20 -5.90 7.39
N LEU A 130 -2.33 -6.58 7.62
CA LEU A 130 -3.66 -6.14 7.16
C LEU A 130 -4.44 -5.38 8.25
N ALA A 131 -4.34 -5.80 9.48
CA ALA A 131 -5.12 -5.26 10.61
C ALA A 131 -5.05 -3.73 10.75
N PRO A 132 -3.88 -3.06 10.62
CA PRO A 132 -3.82 -1.60 10.73
C PRO A 132 -4.67 -0.87 9.68
N MET A 133 -4.78 -1.41 8.47
CA MET A 133 -5.61 -0.81 7.42
C MET A 133 -7.10 -1.06 7.67
N SER A 134 -7.45 -2.21 8.21
CA SER A 134 -8.81 -2.51 8.65
C SER A 134 -9.27 -1.54 9.74
N GLU A 135 -8.42 -1.22 10.70
CA GLU A 135 -8.70 -0.23 11.74
C GLU A 135 -8.90 1.18 11.17
N VAL A 136 -8.08 1.57 10.20
CA VAL A 136 -8.25 2.85 9.49
C VAL A 136 -9.56 2.87 8.72
N ALA A 137 -9.90 1.78 8.02
CA ALA A 137 -11.14 1.67 7.25
C ALA A 137 -12.38 1.82 8.14
N GLY A 138 -12.40 1.19 9.31
CA GLY A 138 -13.48 1.33 10.26
C GLY A 138 -13.71 2.76 10.75
N ARG A 139 -12.63 3.49 11.02
CA ARG A 139 -12.71 4.92 11.39
C ARG A 139 -13.15 5.81 10.24
N LEU A 140 -12.66 5.53 9.02
CA LEU A 140 -13.03 6.27 7.82
C LEU A 140 -14.47 6.02 7.37
N ALA A 141 -15.06 4.88 7.72
CA ALA A 141 -16.42 4.52 7.33
C ALA A 141 -17.44 5.60 7.76
N ILE A 142 -17.30 6.17 8.95
CA ILE A 142 -18.17 7.25 9.44
C ILE A 142 -17.98 8.53 8.64
N GLN A 143 -16.73 8.91 8.32
CA GLN A 143 -16.44 10.10 7.53
C GLN A 143 -16.97 9.95 6.09
N ALA A 144 -16.74 8.79 5.47
CA ALA A 144 -17.24 8.49 4.13
C ALA A 144 -18.79 8.48 4.11
N GLY A 145 -19.41 7.89 5.11
CA GLY A 145 -20.86 7.89 5.27
C GLY A 145 -21.43 9.31 5.43
N ALA A 146 -20.80 10.15 6.24
CA ALA A 146 -21.18 11.56 6.40
C ALA A 146 -21.06 12.34 5.09
N THR A 147 -19.96 12.14 4.36
CA THR A 147 -19.75 12.76 3.05
C THR A 147 -20.80 12.32 2.02
N SER A 148 -21.11 11.02 1.98
CA SER A 148 -22.13 10.48 1.09
C SER A 148 -23.55 10.99 1.38
N LEU A 149 -23.83 11.43 2.61
CA LEU A 149 -25.12 12.01 2.98
C LEU A 149 -25.32 13.46 2.55
N GLN A 150 -24.26 14.15 2.11
CA GLN A 150 -24.33 15.54 1.68
C GLN A 150 -25.14 15.67 0.39
N LYS A 151 -25.98 16.73 0.29
CA LYS A 151 -26.79 17.01 -0.91
C LYS A 151 -25.94 17.19 -2.17
N ALA A 152 -24.80 17.85 -2.05
CA ALA A 152 -23.87 18.03 -3.18
C ALA A 152 -23.34 16.71 -3.75
N ASN A 153 -23.32 15.64 -2.96
CA ASN A 153 -22.89 14.30 -3.36
C ASN A 153 -24.07 13.36 -3.69
N GLY A 154 -25.28 13.89 -3.87
CA GLY A 154 -26.47 13.09 -4.15
C GLY A 154 -27.12 12.45 -2.92
N GLY A 155 -26.63 12.76 -1.71
CA GLY A 155 -27.17 12.21 -0.46
C GLY A 155 -28.47 12.86 -0.01
N ARG A 156 -29.08 12.30 1.05
CA ARG A 156 -30.36 12.77 1.63
C ARG A 156 -30.26 14.13 2.36
N GLY A 157 -29.06 14.63 2.65
CA GLY A 157 -28.86 15.88 3.39
C GLY A 157 -29.17 15.76 4.89
N ILE A 158 -28.94 14.61 5.48
CA ILE A 158 -29.12 14.37 6.91
C ILE A 158 -27.80 14.61 7.65
N LEU A 159 -27.83 15.40 8.69
CA LEU A 159 -26.71 15.62 9.59
C LEU A 159 -26.66 14.49 10.63
N LEU A 160 -25.51 13.79 10.73
CA LEU A 160 -25.39 12.61 11.60
C LEU A 160 -25.67 12.94 13.08
N GLY A 161 -25.11 14.04 13.59
CA GLY A 161 -25.29 14.44 15.00
C GLY A 161 -26.60 15.16 15.31
N GLY A 162 -27.39 15.54 14.29
CA GLY A 162 -28.54 16.42 14.47
C GLY A 162 -28.16 17.82 14.93
N VAL A 163 -29.17 18.65 15.23
CA VAL A 163 -29.05 19.98 15.86
C VAL A 163 -30.29 20.23 16.71
N PRO A 164 -30.34 21.26 17.57
CA PRO A 164 -31.55 21.61 18.30
C PRO A 164 -32.75 21.68 17.36
N GLY A 165 -33.81 20.90 17.68
CA GLY A 165 -35.01 20.78 16.84
C GLY A 165 -34.95 19.77 15.70
N VAL A 166 -33.78 19.18 15.40
CA VAL A 166 -33.61 18.11 14.38
C VAL A 166 -32.92 16.91 15.03
N LEU A 167 -33.57 15.76 14.98
CA LEU A 167 -33.03 14.51 15.55
C LEU A 167 -31.75 14.06 14.80
N PRO A 168 -30.82 13.39 15.52
CA PRO A 168 -29.66 12.77 14.87
C PRO A 168 -30.07 11.64 13.94
N ALA A 169 -29.23 11.33 12.98
CA ALA A 169 -29.41 10.20 12.07
C ALA A 169 -29.28 8.86 12.82
N LYS A 170 -29.93 7.83 12.26
CA LYS A 170 -29.70 6.44 12.68
C LYS A 170 -28.61 5.82 11.82
N ILE A 171 -27.63 5.23 12.47
CA ILE A 171 -26.54 4.52 11.81
C ILE A 171 -26.65 3.05 12.20
N THR A 172 -26.63 2.17 11.20
CA THR A 172 -26.57 0.72 11.40
C THR A 172 -25.19 0.23 10.95
N VAL A 173 -24.49 -0.45 11.85
CA VAL A 173 -23.21 -1.11 11.56
C VAL A 173 -23.46 -2.61 11.48
N ILE A 174 -23.11 -3.22 10.36
CA ILE A 174 -23.28 -4.66 10.12
C ILE A 174 -21.93 -5.33 10.30
N GLY A 175 -21.80 -6.07 11.40
CA GLY A 175 -20.56 -6.71 11.84
C GLY A 175 -19.85 -5.92 12.95
N GLY A 176 -19.00 -6.62 13.70
CA GLY A 176 -18.19 -6.09 14.80
C GLY A 176 -16.82 -6.74 14.81
N GLY A 177 -16.12 -6.72 13.65
CA GLY A 177 -14.77 -7.24 13.47
C GLY A 177 -13.70 -6.17 13.70
N VAL A 178 -12.55 -6.32 13.01
CA VAL A 178 -11.41 -5.39 13.09
C VAL A 178 -11.70 -4.06 12.38
N VAL A 179 -12.56 -4.08 11.38
CA VAL A 179 -13.00 -2.89 10.63
C VAL A 179 -13.96 -2.04 11.42
#